data_d99bd24af053a45ea37174d7471da04f
#
_entry.id   d99bd24af053a45ea37174d7471da04f
#
_cell.length_a   1.000
_cell.length_b   1.000
_cell.length_c   1.000
_cell.angle_alpha   90.00
_cell.angle_beta   90.00
_cell.angle_gamma   90.00
#
_symmetry.space_group_name_H-M   'P 1'
#
loop_
_entity.id
_entity.type
_entity.pdbx_description
1 polymer ?
#
loop_
_entity_poly.entity_id
_entity_poly.type
_entity_poly.pdbx_seq_one_letter_code
_entity_poly.pdbx_strand_id
1 'polypeptide(L)'
;DALTQVCRHYVYNGHCPRMFNMEKVYGRKAYVNDIAREYNAEGIIYQQIKFCDPWAYERLLGSTMLREEYNYPVLSVDRPYNISSSVRCAPVFRRSWKALKSKSFREVQSNGYSSKR
;
A
#
# COMPACT_ATOMS: atom_id res chain seq x y z
N ASP A 1 15.22 -3.42 32.36
CA ASP A 1 14.61 -2.11 32.48
C ASP A 1 13.41 -1.97 31.54
N ALA A 2 12.25 -1.51 32.07
CA ALA A 2 11.00 -1.41 31.32
C ALA A 2 11.13 -0.48 30.09
N LEU A 3 11.87 0.63 30.22
CA LEU A 3 12.11 1.55 29.13
C LEU A 3 12.87 0.88 27.96
N THR A 4 13.86 0.08 28.28
CA THR A 4 14.60 -0.71 27.27
C THR A 4 13.68 -1.69 26.53
N GLN A 5 12.76 -2.33 27.23
CA GLN A 5 11.79 -3.25 26.59
C GLN A 5 10.83 -2.51 25.66
N VAL A 6 10.33 -1.35 26.08
CA VAL A 6 9.48 -0.50 25.24
C VAL A 6 10.23 -0.05 23.98
N CYS A 7 11.46 0.46 24.14
CA CYS A 7 12.28 0.89 23.00
C CYS A 7 12.57 -0.28 22.04
N ARG A 8 12.91 -1.45 22.56
CA ARG A 8 13.11 -2.66 21.74
C ARG A 8 11.85 -3.02 20.97
N HIS A 9 10.69 -3.01 21.61
CA HIS A 9 9.42 -3.29 20.95
C HIS A 9 9.19 -2.37 19.75
N TYR A 10 9.33 -1.05 19.93
CA TYR A 10 9.14 -0.08 18.85
C TYR A 10 10.17 -0.21 17.72
N VAL A 11 11.42 -0.54 18.03
CA VAL A 11 12.48 -0.68 17.03
C VAL A 11 12.33 -1.99 16.23
N TYR A 12 12.07 -3.10 16.91
CA TYR A 12 12.03 -4.41 16.24
C TYR A 12 10.67 -4.77 15.67
N ASN A 13 9.58 -4.41 16.36
CA ASN A 13 8.22 -4.75 15.97
C ASN A 13 7.50 -3.61 15.25
N GLY A 14 8.04 -2.38 15.29
CA GLY A 14 7.53 -1.27 14.51
C GLY A 14 7.84 -1.47 13.04
N HIS A 15 6.82 -1.59 12.22
CA HIS A 15 6.97 -1.77 10.77
C HIS A 15 7.23 -0.45 10.03
N CYS A 16 7.88 0.52 10.68
CA CYS A 16 8.18 1.81 10.05
C CYS A 16 9.21 1.64 8.92
N PRO A 17 8.99 2.17 7.71
CA PRO A 17 9.93 2.10 6.59
C PRO A 17 11.30 2.72 6.86
N ARG A 18 11.42 3.58 7.88
CA ARG A 18 12.72 4.13 8.30
C ARG A 18 13.71 3.02 8.73
N MET A 19 13.19 1.91 9.27
CA MET A 19 13.97 0.72 9.57
C MET A 19 14.08 -0.15 8.31
N PHE A 20 14.74 0.38 7.29
CA PHE A 20 14.82 -0.25 5.98
C PHE A 20 15.60 -1.58 6.05
N ASN A 21 14.95 -2.63 5.61
CA ASN A 21 15.53 -3.93 5.30
C ASN A 21 14.63 -4.56 4.24
N MET A 22 15.20 -5.17 3.21
CA MET A 22 14.44 -5.80 2.12
C MET A 22 13.46 -6.86 2.64
N GLU A 23 13.88 -7.67 3.59
CA GLU A 23 13.02 -8.66 4.25
C GLU A 23 11.75 -8.01 4.86
N LYS A 24 11.92 -6.87 5.55
CA LYS A 24 10.79 -6.11 6.11
C LYS A 24 9.90 -5.48 5.04
N VAL A 25 10.47 -5.08 3.90
CA VAL A 25 9.69 -4.59 2.75
C VAL A 25 8.78 -5.69 2.23
N TYR A 26 9.32 -6.86 1.93
CA TYR A 26 8.54 -8.01 1.49
C TYR A 26 7.52 -8.46 2.55
N GLY A 27 7.92 -8.53 3.80
CA GLY A 27 7.03 -8.88 4.92
C GLY A 27 5.82 -7.93 5.04
N ARG A 28 6.02 -6.60 4.88
CA ARG A 28 4.91 -5.65 4.87
C ARG A 28 3.96 -5.87 3.68
N LYS A 29 4.47 -6.24 2.51
CA LYS A 29 3.63 -6.49 1.32
C LYS A 29 2.87 -7.80 1.44
N ALA A 30 3.51 -8.85 1.95
CA ALA A 30 2.84 -10.11 2.27
C ALA A 30 1.69 -9.87 3.26
N TYR A 31 1.94 -9.15 4.34
CA TYR A 31 0.92 -8.80 5.33
C TYR A 31 -0.27 -8.03 4.72
N VAL A 32 -0.01 -7.04 3.85
CA VAL A 32 -1.08 -6.31 3.15
C VAL A 32 -1.86 -7.24 2.23
N ASN A 33 -1.19 -8.14 1.52
CA ASN A 33 -1.84 -9.13 0.67
C ASN A 33 -2.73 -10.10 1.48
N ASP A 34 -2.25 -10.55 2.63
CA ASP A 34 -3.02 -11.47 3.49
C ASP A 34 -4.30 -10.80 4.01
N ILE A 35 -4.21 -9.55 4.48
CA ILE A 35 -5.38 -8.76 4.85
C ILE A 35 -6.32 -8.56 3.65
N ALA A 36 -5.78 -8.20 2.50
CA ALA A 36 -6.59 -7.97 1.31
C ALA A 36 -7.36 -9.24 0.89
N ARG A 37 -6.77 -10.41 1.05
CA ARG A 37 -7.43 -11.70 0.81
C ARG A 37 -8.49 -12.01 1.86
N GLU A 38 -8.19 -11.81 3.15
CA GLU A 38 -9.12 -12.06 4.25
C GLU A 38 -10.41 -11.24 4.09
N TYR A 39 -10.27 -9.96 3.69
CA TYR A 39 -11.41 -9.06 3.50
C TYR A 39 -11.98 -9.05 2.07
N ASN A 40 -11.51 -9.93 1.18
CA ASN A 40 -11.89 -9.95 -0.23
C ASN A 40 -11.79 -8.57 -0.90
N ALA A 41 -10.69 -7.85 -0.65
CA ALA A 41 -10.50 -6.50 -1.14
C ALA A 41 -10.35 -6.48 -2.68
N GLU A 42 -11.09 -5.62 -3.35
CA GLU A 42 -11.01 -5.44 -4.81
C GLU A 42 -9.84 -4.53 -5.24
N GLY A 43 -9.12 -3.95 -4.30
CA GLY A 43 -7.98 -3.09 -4.57
C GLY A 43 -7.46 -2.39 -3.33
N ILE A 44 -6.34 -1.70 -3.46
CA ILE A 44 -5.59 -1.13 -2.35
C ILE A 44 -5.46 0.39 -2.51
N ILE A 45 -5.72 1.12 -1.44
CA ILE A 45 -5.48 2.55 -1.37
C ILE A 45 -4.23 2.79 -0.54
N TYR A 46 -3.18 3.22 -1.21
CA TYR A 46 -1.92 3.54 -0.55
C TYR A 46 -1.89 5.03 -0.19
N GLN A 47 -2.18 5.33 1.05
CA GLN A 47 -2.22 6.70 1.54
C GLN A 47 -0.91 7.07 2.22
N GLN A 48 -0.31 8.19 1.79
CA GLN A 48 0.90 8.74 2.37
C GLN A 48 0.65 10.13 2.93
N ILE A 49 1.24 10.43 4.07
CA ILE A 49 1.32 11.78 4.61
C ILE A 49 2.45 12.52 3.90
N LYS A 50 2.19 13.73 3.39
CA LYS A 50 3.21 14.59 2.78
C LYS A 50 4.37 14.82 3.73
N PHE A 51 5.57 14.92 3.19
CA PHE A 51 6.84 15.13 3.93
C PHE A 51 7.28 13.94 4.78
N CYS A 52 6.73 12.75 4.56
CA CYS A 52 7.24 11.52 5.15
C CYS A 52 8.09 10.77 4.12
N ASP A 53 9.38 11.10 4.04
CA ASP A 53 10.29 10.56 3.02
C ASP A 53 10.42 9.02 3.05
N PRO A 54 10.54 8.35 4.22
CA PRO A 54 10.61 6.89 4.25
C PRO A 54 9.38 6.22 3.64
N TRP A 55 8.18 6.79 3.87
CA TRP A 55 6.95 6.28 3.25
C TRP A 55 6.84 6.63 1.77
N ALA A 56 7.52 7.68 1.28
CA ALA A 56 7.54 8.00 -0.15
C ALA A 56 8.25 6.92 -0.96
N TYR A 57 9.41 6.49 -0.51
CA TYR A 57 10.16 5.38 -1.12
C TYR A 57 9.40 4.05 -1.01
N GLU A 58 8.89 3.75 0.17
CA GLU A 58 8.11 2.55 0.42
C GLU A 58 6.85 2.49 -0.45
N ARG A 59 6.18 3.62 -0.66
CA ARG A 59 5.00 3.72 -1.53
C ARG A 59 5.33 3.35 -2.97
N LEU A 60 6.45 3.85 -3.49
CA LEU A 60 6.87 3.54 -4.85
C LEU A 60 7.09 2.03 -5.02
N LEU A 61 7.96 1.46 -4.20
CA LEU A 61 8.25 0.02 -4.23
C LEU A 61 7.01 -0.82 -3.96
N GLY A 62 6.26 -0.47 -2.90
CA GLY A 62 5.10 -1.23 -2.49
C GLY A 62 3.95 -1.20 -3.47
N SER A 63 3.68 -0.06 -4.10
CA SER A 63 2.63 0.02 -5.12
C SER A 63 2.97 -0.79 -6.38
N THR A 64 4.25 -0.83 -6.76
CA THR A 64 4.72 -1.66 -7.87
C THR A 64 4.58 -3.14 -7.55
N MET A 65 5.10 -3.58 -6.41
CA MET A 65 5.00 -4.98 -5.97
C MET A 65 3.55 -5.45 -5.84
N LEU A 66 2.68 -4.64 -5.24
CA LEU A 66 1.27 -5.00 -5.08
C LEU A 66 0.52 -5.10 -6.43
N ARG A 67 0.96 -4.36 -7.44
CA ARG A 67 0.40 -4.48 -8.80
C ARG A 67 0.97 -5.66 -9.56
N GLU A 68 2.28 -5.83 -9.56
CA GLU A 68 2.97 -6.80 -10.42
C GLU A 68 2.96 -8.21 -9.83
N GLU A 69 3.15 -8.35 -8.52
CA GLU A 69 3.22 -9.66 -7.87
C GLU A 69 1.86 -10.16 -7.40
N TYR A 70 1.02 -9.27 -6.88
CA TYR A 70 -0.28 -9.63 -6.29
C TYR A 70 -1.49 -9.23 -7.12
N ASN A 71 -1.29 -8.55 -8.26
CA ASN A 71 -2.34 -8.13 -9.20
C ASN A 71 -3.44 -7.26 -8.60
N TYR A 72 -3.17 -6.51 -7.54
CA TYR A 72 -4.13 -5.56 -7.01
C TYR A 72 -4.09 -4.22 -7.74
N PRO A 73 -5.24 -3.61 -8.09
CA PRO A 73 -5.26 -2.21 -8.48
C PRO A 73 -4.90 -1.34 -7.27
N VAL A 74 -3.85 -0.54 -7.39
CA VAL A 74 -3.35 0.32 -6.32
C VAL A 74 -3.55 1.79 -6.67
N LEU A 75 -4.24 2.52 -5.81
CA LEU A 75 -4.36 3.96 -5.88
C LEU A 75 -3.46 4.62 -4.84
N SER A 76 -2.49 5.40 -5.30
CA SER A 76 -1.62 6.19 -4.41
C SER A 76 -2.19 7.58 -4.19
N VAL A 77 -2.31 7.98 -2.92
CA VAL A 77 -2.87 9.29 -2.51
C VAL A 77 -1.93 9.98 -1.55
N ASP A 78 -1.56 11.22 -1.87
CA ASP A 78 -0.82 12.10 -0.96
C ASP A 78 -1.80 12.91 -0.10
N ARG A 79 -1.67 12.81 1.21
CA ARG A 79 -2.49 13.55 2.15
C ARG A 79 -1.65 14.54 2.95
N PRO A 80 -2.02 15.82 2.99
CA PRO A 80 -1.44 16.77 3.95
C PRO A 80 -1.98 16.49 5.37
N TYR A 81 -1.29 17.00 6.38
CA TYR A 81 -1.75 16.89 7.78
C TYR A 81 -3.09 17.58 8.02
N ASN A 82 -3.40 18.62 7.25
CA ASN A 82 -4.59 19.42 7.44
C ASN A 82 -5.82 18.77 6.79
N ILE A 83 -6.87 18.54 7.58
CA ILE A 83 -8.13 17.90 7.18
C ILE A 83 -8.91 18.73 6.15
N SER A 84 -8.77 20.06 6.18
CA SER A 84 -9.51 20.95 5.28
C SER A 84 -9.27 20.71 3.79
N SER A 85 -8.17 20.05 3.43
CA SER A 85 -7.85 19.67 2.04
C SER A 85 -8.42 18.31 1.62
N SER A 86 -8.90 17.49 2.57
CA SER A 86 -9.43 16.15 2.27
C SER A 86 -10.72 16.20 1.46
N VAL A 87 -11.55 17.21 1.67
CA VAL A 87 -12.83 17.41 0.94
C VAL A 87 -12.56 17.65 -0.56
N ARG A 88 -11.46 18.31 -0.92
CA ARG A 88 -11.09 18.54 -2.33
C ARG A 88 -10.56 17.26 -2.99
N CYS A 89 -10.08 16.29 -2.23
CA CYS A 89 -9.54 15.05 -2.78
C CYS A 89 -10.62 14.01 -3.13
N ALA A 90 -11.81 14.10 -2.54
CA ALA A 90 -12.87 13.12 -2.71
C ALA A 90 -13.34 12.93 -4.19
N PRO A 91 -13.59 13.98 -4.99
CA PRO A 91 -13.99 13.80 -6.39
C PRO A 91 -12.86 13.26 -7.26
N VAL A 92 -11.61 13.68 -7.01
CA VAL A 92 -10.41 13.18 -7.71
C VAL A 92 -10.23 11.70 -7.39
N PHE A 93 -10.37 11.33 -6.13
CA PHE A 93 -10.31 9.96 -5.66
C PHE A 93 -11.33 9.06 -6.36
N ARG A 94 -12.61 9.47 -6.39
CA ARG A 94 -13.68 8.71 -7.04
C ARG A 94 -13.43 8.48 -8.53
N ARG A 95 -12.93 9.52 -9.23
CA ARG A 95 -12.63 9.45 -10.66
C ARG A 95 -11.44 8.54 -10.94
N SER A 96 -10.36 8.69 -10.17
CA SER A 96 -9.15 7.88 -10.30
C SER A 96 -9.40 6.41 -9.97
N TRP A 97 -10.21 6.12 -8.94
CA TRP A 97 -10.60 4.77 -8.57
C TRP A 97 -11.42 4.06 -9.66
N LYS A 98 -12.39 4.75 -10.24
CA LYS A 98 -13.16 4.23 -11.38
C LYS A 98 -12.28 3.94 -12.59
N ALA A 99 -11.33 4.82 -12.89
CA ALA A 99 -10.39 4.64 -13.99
C ALA A 99 -9.43 3.46 -13.77
N LEU A 100 -8.97 3.24 -12.53
CA LEU A 100 -8.14 2.09 -12.17
C LEU A 100 -8.89 0.78 -12.32
N LYS A 101 -10.11 0.68 -11.79
CA LYS A 101 -10.95 -0.52 -11.97
C LYS A 101 -11.18 -0.83 -13.44
N SER A 102 -11.43 0.16 -14.28
CA SER A 102 -11.69 -0.06 -15.70
C SER A 102 -10.46 -0.52 -16.50
N LYS A 103 -9.25 -0.14 -16.09
CA LYS A 103 -7.99 -0.61 -16.71
C LYS A 103 -7.60 -2.01 -16.21
N SER A 104 -7.60 -2.23 -14.91
CA SER A 104 -7.23 -3.51 -14.29
C SER A 104 -8.15 -4.65 -14.74
N PHE A 105 -9.45 -4.39 -14.86
CA PHE A 105 -10.41 -5.39 -15.32
C PHE A 105 -10.18 -5.82 -16.80
N ARG A 106 -9.66 -4.93 -17.63
CA ARG A 106 -9.33 -5.23 -19.03
C ARG A 106 -8.00 -5.98 -19.19
N GLU A 107 -6.99 -5.64 -18.37
CA GLU A 107 -5.69 -6.31 -18.42
C GLU A 107 -5.72 -7.72 -17.82
N VAL A 108 -6.51 -7.95 -16.77
CA VAL A 108 -6.68 -9.28 -16.18
C VAL A 108 -7.45 -10.22 -17.11
N GLN A 109 -8.38 -9.71 -17.92
CA GLN A 109 -9.09 -10.52 -18.92
C GLN A 109 -8.25 -10.82 -20.16
N SER A 110 -7.27 -9.96 -20.52
CA SER A 110 -6.39 -10.17 -21.68
C SER A 110 -5.20 -11.08 -21.38
N ASN A 111 -4.73 -11.12 -20.14
CA ASN A 111 -3.68 -12.03 -19.69
C ASN A 111 -4.33 -13.19 -18.92
N GLY A 112 -4.86 -14.15 -19.66
CA GLY A 112 -5.48 -15.36 -19.09
C GLY A 112 -4.59 -15.93 -17.98
N TYR A 113 -5.10 -15.90 -16.75
CA TYR A 113 -4.45 -16.43 -15.55
C TYR A 113 -4.16 -17.92 -15.74
N SER A 114 -2.97 -18.23 -16.22
CA SER A 114 -2.43 -19.58 -16.19
C SER A 114 -2.00 -19.85 -14.73
N SER A 115 -2.85 -20.58 -14.04
CA SER A 115 -2.59 -21.19 -12.73
C SER A 115 -1.23 -21.91 -12.77
N LYS A 116 -0.24 -21.41 -12.04
CA LYS A 116 0.86 -22.24 -11.57
C LYS A 116 0.69 -22.41 -10.05
N ARG A 117 0.28 -23.63 -9.69
CA ARG A 117 0.37 -24.18 -8.34
C ARG A 117 1.84 -24.39 -7.98
#